data_54e042125d1a4bd092a819df216175ef
#
_entry.id   54e042125d1a4bd092a819df216175ef
#
_cell.length_a   1.000
_cell.length_b   1.000
_cell.length_c   1.000
_cell.angle_alpha   90.00
_cell.angle_beta   90.00
_cell.angle_gamma   90.00
#
_symmetry.space_group_name_H-M   'P 1'
#
loop_
_entity.id
_entity.type
_entity.pdbx_description
1 polymer ?
#
loop_
_entity_poly.entity_id
_entity_poly.type
_entity_poly.pdbx_seq_one_letter_code
_entity_poly.pdbx_strand_id
1 'polypeptide(L)'
;PELLTRDHGARCILKEVSEGRGSPHGGAFLDIAWIKEKFKNSEEHIKKKLPSMYHQFKQLAHLDITKEPMEVGPTTHYVMGGVRVDSETQMSTVPGLFAAGEVAAGLHGANRLGGNSLSDLLVFGKRAGEYAAKFAQENGGGKIDDAEVDTLAKAALEPLERDGDGENPYEIQHELQKMMQDKVGIIREDGLMKEAIGDIEKLAERATTATATRNRQYKPGWHLPLIQTRPYGRAMARRLPPVRAPITE
;
A
#
# COMPACT_ATOMS: atom_id res chain seq x y z
N PRO A 1 -7.95 -1.87 26.67
CA PRO A 1 -7.70 -1.32 25.32
C PRO A 1 -7.31 -2.36 24.29
N GLU A 2 -6.88 -3.60 24.64
CA GLU A 2 -6.43 -4.64 23.71
C GLU A 2 -7.50 -5.10 22.70
N LEU A 3 -8.76 -4.82 22.98
CA LEU A 3 -9.90 -5.13 22.11
C LEU A 3 -10.39 -3.95 21.27
N LEU A 4 -9.60 -2.86 21.20
CA LEU A 4 -9.92 -1.72 20.35
C LEU A 4 -9.84 -2.08 18.86
N THR A 5 -10.54 -1.29 18.04
CA THR A 5 -10.43 -1.42 16.60
C THR A 5 -9.00 -1.09 16.13
N ARG A 6 -8.55 -1.71 15.03
CA ARG A 6 -7.17 -1.55 14.54
C ARG A 6 -6.79 -0.11 14.22
N ASP A 7 -7.71 0.65 13.66
CA ASP A 7 -7.52 2.07 13.35
C ASP A 7 -7.32 2.91 14.62
N HIS A 8 -8.06 2.60 15.69
CA HIS A 8 -7.88 3.27 16.97
C HIS A 8 -6.52 2.93 17.59
N GLY A 9 -6.14 1.65 17.62
CA GLY A 9 -4.83 1.22 18.10
C GLY A 9 -3.68 1.86 17.32
N ALA A 10 -3.77 1.92 15.98
CA ALA A 10 -2.78 2.57 15.14
C ALA A 10 -2.62 4.07 15.46
N ARG A 11 -3.73 4.79 15.66
CA ARG A 11 -3.69 6.22 16.04
C ARG A 11 -3.08 6.43 17.43
N CYS A 12 -3.39 5.55 18.39
CA CYS A 12 -2.77 5.62 19.73
C CYS A 12 -1.26 5.42 19.65
N ILE A 13 -0.77 4.43 18.91
CA ILE A 13 0.68 4.21 18.73
C ILE A 13 1.34 5.43 18.11
N LEU A 14 0.77 5.99 17.04
CA LEU A 14 1.32 7.19 16.40
C LEU A 14 1.34 8.40 17.34
N LYS A 15 0.32 8.56 18.18
CA LYS A 15 0.31 9.61 19.20
C LYS A 15 1.48 9.44 20.18
N GLU A 16 1.67 8.24 20.72
CA GLU A 16 2.79 7.96 21.63
C GLU A 16 4.15 8.22 20.97
N VAL A 17 4.30 7.84 19.71
CA VAL A 17 5.52 8.11 18.91
C VAL A 17 5.74 9.62 18.73
N SER A 18 4.69 10.36 18.35
CA SER A 18 4.79 11.82 18.14
C SER A 18 5.10 12.61 19.42
N GLU A 19 4.71 12.08 20.57
CA GLU A 19 4.99 12.66 21.89
C GLU A 19 6.34 12.18 22.50
N GLY A 20 7.14 11.46 21.73
CA GLY A 20 8.48 11.01 22.11
C GLY A 20 8.51 9.76 23.02
N ARG A 21 7.38 9.08 23.19
CA ARG A 21 7.27 7.84 23.98
C ARG A 21 7.28 6.58 23.11
N GLY A 22 7.58 6.70 21.85
CA GLY A 22 7.71 5.58 20.92
C GLY A 22 8.91 4.70 21.18
N SER A 23 8.93 3.53 20.55
CA SER A 23 10.08 2.65 20.51
C SER A 23 11.21 3.22 19.65
N PRO A 24 12.44 2.68 19.70
CA PRO A 24 13.61 3.22 19.00
C PRO A 24 13.42 3.37 17.47
N HIS A 25 12.59 2.53 16.85
CA HIS A 25 12.32 2.57 15.41
C HIS A 25 10.94 3.19 15.06
N GLY A 26 10.35 3.97 15.99
CA GLY A 26 9.11 4.70 15.71
C GLY A 26 7.83 3.87 15.82
N GLY A 27 7.81 2.87 16.66
CA GLY A 27 6.65 2.04 16.98
C GLY A 27 6.31 2.01 18.46
N ALA A 28 5.80 0.87 18.92
CA ALA A 28 5.52 0.55 20.32
C ALA A 28 5.93 -0.89 20.62
N PHE A 29 6.03 -1.22 21.90
CA PHE A 29 6.32 -2.60 22.31
C PHE A 29 5.02 -3.37 22.55
N LEU A 30 4.89 -4.51 21.88
CA LEU A 30 3.83 -5.49 22.07
C LEU A 30 4.37 -6.65 22.89
N ASP A 31 3.97 -6.73 24.15
CA ASP A 31 4.33 -7.82 25.04
C ASP A 31 3.22 -8.85 25.15
N ILE A 32 3.50 -10.08 24.70
CA ILE A 32 2.63 -11.24 24.89
C ILE A 32 3.22 -12.24 25.87
N ALA A 33 4.47 -12.05 26.30
CA ALA A 33 5.14 -12.95 27.25
C ALA A 33 4.53 -12.87 28.65
N TRP A 34 3.81 -11.78 28.98
CA TRP A 34 3.13 -11.60 30.26
C TRP A 34 2.08 -12.69 30.54
N ILE A 35 1.57 -13.41 29.52
CA ILE A 35 0.60 -14.51 29.72
C ILE A 35 1.17 -15.68 30.55
N LYS A 36 2.52 -15.74 30.72
CA LYS A 36 3.17 -16.70 31.64
C LYS A 36 2.64 -16.63 33.06
N GLU A 37 2.14 -15.48 33.47
CA GLU A 37 1.52 -15.28 34.77
C GLU A 37 0.17 -15.99 34.90
N LYS A 38 -0.50 -16.25 33.77
CA LYS A 38 -1.84 -16.89 33.72
C LYS A 38 -1.81 -18.36 33.31
N PHE A 39 -0.79 -18.79 32.55
CA PHE A 39 -0.70 -20.13 32.00
C PHE A 39 0.65 -20.78 32.25
N LYS A 40 0.64 -21.98 32.88
CA LYS A 40 1.89 -22.73 33.17
C LYS A 40 2.69 -23.10 31.90
N ASN A 41 2.01 -23.35 30.77
CA ASN A 41 2.63 -23.72 29.48
C ASN A 41 2.50 -22.59 28.46
N SER A 42 2.77 -21.37 28.87
CA SER A 42 2.60 -20.17 28.04
C SER A 42 3.46 -20.19 26.78
N GLU A 43 4.69 -20.67 26.83
CA GLU A 43 5.59 -20.76 25.67
C GLU A 43 5.01 -21.67 24.58
N GLU A 44 4.59 -22.89 24.95
CA GLU A 44 3.97 -23.80 24.01
C GLU A 44 2.65 -23.25 23.45
N HIS A 45 1.88 -22.57 24.30
CA HIS A 45 0.64 -21.93 23.89
C HIS A 45 0.88 -20.86 22.83
N ILE A 46 1.86 -19.98 23.04
CA ILE A 46 2.24 -18.93 22.06
C ILE A 46 2.73 -19.59 20.76
N LYS A 47 3.65 -20.54 20.84
CA LYS A 47 4.19 -21.24 19.66
C LYS A 47 3.09 -21.97 18.87
N LYS A 48 2.11 -22.55 19.55
CA LYS A 48 0.97 -23.23 18.91
C LYS A 48 -0.03 -22.26 18.28
N LYS A 49 -0.30 -21.12 18.93
CA LYS A 49 -1.27 -20.14 18.45
C LYS A 49 -0.72 -19.18 17.40
N LEU A 50 0.56 -18.87 17.48
CA LEU A 50 1.25 -17.89 16.63
C LEU A 50 2.54 -18.47 16.00
N PRO A 51 2.47 -19.64 15.32
CA PRO A 51 3.67 -20.32 14.85
C PRO A 51 4.47 -19.50 13.84
N SER A 52 3.81 -18.86 12.89
CA SER A 52 4.47 -18.03 11.87
C SER A 52 5.11 -16.78 12.48
N MET A 53 4.43 -16.12 13.42
CA MET A 53 4.95 -14.93 14.09
C MET A 53 6.18 -15.31 14.94
N TYR A 54 6.09 -16.41 15.73
CA TYR A 54 7.23 -16.90 16.50
C TYR A 54 8.45 -17.17 15.61
N HIS A 55 8.24 -17.86 14.49
CA HIS A 55 9.32 -18.20 13.55
C HIS A 55 9.94 -16.94 12.93
N GLN A 56 9.12 -16.00 12.45
CA GLN A 56 9.61 -14.76 11.83
C GLN A 56 10.42 -13.92 12.79
N PHE A 57 9.92 -13.64 13.98
CA PHE A 57 10.66 -12.84 14.97
C PHE A 57 11.93 -13.55 15.42
N LYS A 58 11.89 -14.87 15.60
CA LYS A 58 13.07 -15.65 16.00
C LYS A 58 14.15 -15.66 14.93
N GLN A 59 13.79 -15.76 13.65
CA GLN A 59 14.77 -15.82 12.57
C GLN A 59 15.22 -14.46 12.07
N LEU A 60 14.33 -13.50 11.93
CA LEU A 60 14.62 -12.22 11.30
C LEU A 60 15.10 -11.16 12.31
N ALA A 61 14.57 -11.18 13.52
CA ALA A 61 14.90 -10.21 14.56
C ALA A 61 15.70 -10.82 15.72
N HIS A 62 15.99 -12.13 15.69
CA HIS A 62 16.64 -12.87 16.78
C HIS A 62 15.93 -12.75 18.14
N LEU A 63 14.61 -12.48 18.11
CA LEU A 63 13.80 -12.19 19.27
C LEU A 63 12.87 -13.37 19.60
N ASP A 64 12.84 -13.75 20.88
CA ASP A 64 11.93 -14.80 21.37
C ASP A 64 10.67 -14.17 21.97
N ILE A 65 9.60 -14.10 21.18
CA ILE A 65 8.33 -13.47 21.57
C ILE A 65 7.63 -14.14 22.77
N THR A 66 8.12 -15.30 23.21
CA THR A 66 7.64 -15.94 24.43
C THR A 66 8.30 -15.38 25.69
N LYS A 67 9.35 -14.57 25.55
CA LYS A 67 10.19 -14.05 26.63
C LYS A 67 10.32 -12.54 26.63
N GLU A 68 10.29 -11.95 25.44
CA GLU A 68 10.62 -10.55 25.21
C GLU A 68 9.54 -9.85 24.40
N PRO A 69 9.28 -8.55 24.64
CA PRO A 69 8.32 -7.78 23.87
C PRO A 69 8.79 -7.56 22.41
N MET A 70 7.84 -7.59 21.48
CA MET A 70 8.09 -7.28 20.08
C MET A 70 7.97 -5.78 19.84
N GLU A 71 8.91 -5.20 19.10
CA GLU A 71 8.72 -3.86 18.56
C GLU A 71 7.80 -3.93 17.33
N VAL A 72 6.71 -3.18 17.36
CA VAL A 72 5.68 -3.18 16.30
C VAL A 72 5.28 -1.75 15.97
N GLY A 73 4.91 -1.51 14.72
CA GLY A 73 4.41 -0.22 14.26
C GLY A 73 3.24 -0.37 13.30
N PRO A 74 2.37 0.64 13.22
CA PRO A 74 1.33 0.67 12.21
C PRO A 74 1.94 0.79 10.82
N THR A 75 1.45 -0.02 9.89
CA THR A 75 1.86 0.06 8.48
C THR A 75 0.63 0.00 7.59
N THR A 76 0.75 0.60 6.40
CA THR A 76 -0.30 0.51 5.39
C THR A 76 -0.44 -0.94 4.93
N HIS A 77 -1.65 -1.46 4.97
CA HIS A 77 -1.95 -2.84 4.60
C HIS A 77 -2.94 -2.94 3.45
N TYR A 78 -3.95 -2.07 3.39
CA TYR A 78 -5.04 -2.15 2.42
C TYR A 78 -5.50 -0.76 1.99
N VAL A 79 -5.65 -0.55 0.68
CA VAL A 79 -6.13 0.72 0.11
C VAL A 79 -7.63 0.64 -0.15
N MET A 80 -8.41 1.52 0.51
CA MET A 80 -9.88 1.58 0.40
C MET A 80 -10.31 2.49 -0.74
N GLY A 81 -9.78 2.30 -1.88
CA GLY A 81 -10.11 3.11 -3.06
C GLY A 81 -9.81 2.32 -4.30
N GLY A 82 -9.89 2.94 -5.46
CA GLY A 82 -9.52 2.26 -6.69
C GLY A 82 -10.42 2.58 -7.87
N VAL A 83 -10.53 1.65 -8.78
CA VAL A 83 -11.37 1.75 -9.98
C VAL A 83 -12.84 1.71 -9.58
N ARG A 84 -13.60 2.72 -9.97
CA ARG A 84 -15.06 2.70 -9.80
C ARG A 84 -15.67 1.67 -10.75
N VAL A 85 -16.42 0.74 -10.22
CA VAL A 85 -17.07 -0.35 -10.96
C VAL A 85 -18.56 -0.42 -10.68
N ASP A 86 -19.29 -0.99 -11.60
CA ASP A 86 -20.68 -1.39 -11.40
C ASP A 86 -20.75 -2.58 -10.43
N SER A 87 -21.71 -2.57 -9.52
CA SER A 87 -21.83 -3.56 -8.45
C SER A 87 -22.13 -4.97 -8.92
N GLU A 88 -22.81 -5.13 -10.06
CA GLU A 88 -23.18 -6.43 -10.60
C GLU A 88 -22.13 -6.98 -11.56
N THR A 89 -21.69 -6.15 -12.49
CA THR A 89 -20.80 -6.59 -13.58
C THR A 89 -19.33 -6.44 -13.26
N GLN A 90 -18.95 -5.62 -12.28
CA GLN A 90 -17.59 -5.22 -11.97
C GLN A 90 -16.89 -4.50 -13.15
N MET A 91 -17.64 -4.03 -14.13
CA MET A 91 -17.11 -3.22 -15.22
C MET A 91 -16.98 -1.77 -14.79
N SER A 92 -15.90 -1.13 -15.19
CA SER A 92 -15.67 0.29 -14.95
C SER A 92 -16.49 1.16 -15.91
N THR A 93 -16.32 2.48 -15.79
CA THR A 93 -16.91 3.42 -16.77
C THR A 93 -16.25 3.35 -18.15
N VAL A 94 -15.13 2.63 -18.27
CA VAL A 94 -14.48 2.33 -19.55
C VAL A 94 -14.96 0.95 -20.00
N PRO A 95 -15.67 0.83 -21.12
CA PRO A 95 -16.16 -0.46 -21.60
C PRO A 95 -15.03 -1.48 -21.81
N GLY A 96 -15.22 -2.69 -21.31
CA GLY A 96 -14.23 -3.75 -21.38
C GLY A 96 -13.15 -3.73 -20.28
N LEU A 97 -13.11 -2.70 -19.44
CA LEU A 97 -12.21 -2.65 -18.26
C LEU A 97 -12.96 -3.08 -17.00
N PHE A 98 -12.55 -4.18 -16.42
CA PHE A 98 -13.11 -4.76 -15.19
C PHE A 98 -12.12 -4.65 -14.04
N ALA A 99 -12.63 -4.55 -12.81
CA ALA A 99 -11.80 -4.58 -11.62
C ALA A 99 -12.55 -5.26 -10.45
N ALA A 100 -11.82 -6.04 -9.65
CA ALA A 100 -12.35 -6.69 -8.45
C ALA A 100 -11.26 -6.80 -7.38
N GLY A 101 -11.66 -6.98 -6.14
CA GLY A 101 -10.74 -7.01 -4.99
C GLY A 101 -10.25 -5.62 -4.61
N GLU A 102 -9.06 -5.53 -4.00
CA GLU A 102 -8.51 -4.27 -3.46
C GLU A 102 -8.45 -3.13 -4.48
N VAL A 103 -8.27 -3.44 -5.76
CA VAL A 103 -8.19 -2.44 -6.83
C VAL A 103 -9.54 -1.81 -7.17
N ALA A 104 -10.66 -2.45 -6.78
CA ALA A 104 -12.00 -1.92 -7.01
C ALA A 104 -12.47 -1.05 -5.83
N ALA A 105 -13.05 0.11 -6.15
CA ALA A 105 -13.52 1.05 -5.15
C ALA A 105 -14.96 0.76 -4.68
N GLY A 106 -15.23 1.07 -3.42
CA GLY A 106 -16.59 1.25 -2.90
C GLY A 106 -17.08 0.18 -1.93
N LEU A 107 -16.65 -1.06 -2.06
CA LEU A 107 -17.18 -2.18 -1.26
C LEU A 107 -16.96 -2.02 0.24
N HIS A 108 -15.79 -1.55 0.64
CA HIS A 108 -15.39 -1.50 2.05
C HIS A 108 -15.57 -0.12 2.72
N GLY A 109 -16.08 0.87 2.01
CA GLY A 109 -16.22 2.23 2.54
C GLY A 109 -14.86 2.80 2.98
N ALA A 110 -14.82 3.38 4.17
CA ALA A 110 -13.61 4.01 4.70
C ALA A 110 -12.66 3.04 5.43
N ASN A 111 -13.16 1.89 5.88
CA ASN A 111 -12.35 0.92 6.63
C ASN A 111 -12.90 -0.49 6.47
N ARG A 112 -12.06 -1.38 5.96
CA ARG A 112 -12.41 -2.79 5.72
C ARG A 112 -12.46 -3.59 7.03
N LEU A 113 -13.53 -4.36 7.22
CA LEU A 113 -13.60 -5.34 8.31
C LEU A 113 -12.60 -6.48 8.09
N GLY A 114 -12.01 -6.96 9.17
CA GLY A 114 -11.04 -8.06 9.14
C GLY A 114 -11.62 -9.31 8.45
N GLY A 115 -10.81 -9.93 7.58
CA GLY A 115 -11.20 -11.13 6.83
C GLY A 115 -11.95 -10.86 5.52
N ASN A 116 -12.68 -9.75 5.40
CA ASN A 116 -13.57 -9.50 4.26
C ASN A 116 -12.84 -9.32 2.91
N SER A 117 -11.54 -9.08 2.90
CA SER A 117 -10.82 -9.01 1.63
C SER A 117 -10.81 -10.33 0.87
N LEU A 118 -10.72 -11.46 1.59
CA LEU A 118 -10.77 -12.78 0.95
C LEU A 118 -12.14 -13.09 0.36
N SER A 119 -13.22 -12.71 1.06
CA SER A 119 -14.58 -12.84 0.56
C SER A 119 -14.83 -11.96 -0.68
N ASP A 120 -14.29 -10.75 -0.68
CA ASP A 120 -14.30 -9.83 -1.80
C ASP A 120 -13.65 -10.46 -3.04
N LEU A 121 -12.43 -10.98 -2.91
CA LEU A 121 -11.71 -11.62 -4.00
C LEU A 121 -12.48 -12.79 -4.61
N LEU A 122 -13.11 -13.62 -3.79
CA LEU A 122 -13.87 -14.79 -4.26
C LEU A 122 -15.16 -14.38 -4.98
N VAL A 123 -15.94 -13.49 -4.38
CA VAL A 123 -17.26 -13.12 -4.90
C VAL A 123 -17.14 -12.22 -6.12
N PHE A 124 -16.42 -11.12 -5.99
CA PHE A 124 -16.36 -10.11 -7.06
C PHE A 124 -15.34 -10.47 -8.14
N GLY A 125 -14.28 -11.23 -7.80
CA GLY A 125 -13.40 -11.82 -8.80
C GLY A 125 -14.13 -12.77 -9.74
N LYS A 126 -15.03 -13.63 -9.20
CA LYS A 126 -15.89 -14.49 -10.02
C LYS A 126 -16.80 -13.66 -10.93
N ARG A 127 -17.50 -12.67 -10.39
CA ARG A 127 -18.38 -11.78 -11.16
C ARG A 127 -17.62 -11.07 -12.28
N ALA A 128 -16.49 -10.44 -11.96
CA ALA A 128 -15.66 -9.77 -12.96
C ALA A 128 -15.24 -10.72 -14.09
N GLY A 129 -14.84 -11.95 -13.77
CA GLY A 129 -14.47 -12.96 -14.76
C GLY A 129 -15.62 -13.38 -15.66
N GLU A 130 -16.79 -13.65 -15.09
CA GLU A 130 -17.98 -14.05 -15.85
C GLU A 130 -18.44 -12.94 -16.81
N TYR A 131 -18.51 -11.69 -16.32
CA TYR A 131 -18.94 -10.57 -17.17
C TYR A 131 -17.87 -10.13 -18.18
N ALA A 132 -16.58 -10.25 -17.84
CA ALA A 132 -15.51 -10.00 -18.80
C ALA A 132 -15.54 -11.01 -19.95
N ALA A 133 -15.74 -12.30 -19.64
CA ALA A 133 -15.88 -13.34 -20.67
C ALA A 133 -17.10 -13.09 -21.58
N LYS A 134 -18.24 -12.73 -21.00
CA LYS A 134 -19.45 -12.37 -21.75
C LYS A 134 -19.22 -11.15 -22.64
N PHE A 135 -18.61 -10.09 -22.10
CA PHE A 135 -18.27 -8.90 -22.87
C PHE A 135 -17.36 -9.23 -24.06
N ALA A 136 -16.34 -10.05 -23.85
CA ALA A 136 -15.44 -10.48 -24.93
C ALA A 136 -16.15 -11.28 -26.03
N GLN A 137 -17.10 -12.14 -25.66
CA GLN A 137 -17.92 -12.88 -26.61
C GLN A 137 -18.84 -11.97 -27.45
N GLU A 138 -19.41 -10.96 -26.82
CA GLU A 138 -20.38 -10.04 -27.46
C GLU A 138 -19.68 -8.98 -28.33
N ASN A 139 -18.46 -8.56 -27.96
CA ASN A 139 -17.78 -7.42 -28.60
C ASN A 139 -16.57 -7.84 -29.46
N GLY A 140 -16.12 -9.08 -29.35
CA GLY A 140 -14.95 -9.58 -30.06
C GLY A 140 -13.63 -8.99 -29.55
N GLY A 141 -12.56 -9.19 -30.30
CA GLY A 141 -11.24 -8.63 -30.00
C GLY A 141 -11.13 -7.17 -30.45
N GLY A 142 -10.48 -6.34 -29.65
CA GLY A 142 -10.13 -4.96 -30.02
C GLY A 142 -9.14 -4.91 -31.18
N LYS A 143 -9.12 -3.80 -31.90
CA LYS A 143 -8.07 -3.53 -32.87
C LYS A 143 -6.85 -3.00 -32.12
N ILE A 144 -5.69 -3.58 -32.42
CA ILE A 144 -4.39 -3.12 -31.90
C ILE A 144 -3.80 -2.19 -32.95
N ASP A 145 -3.35 -1.00 -32.54
CA ASP A 145 -2.61 -0.08 -33.35
C ASP A 145 -1.11 -0.30 -33.08
N ASP A 146 -0.40 -0.88 -34.04
CA ASP A 146 1.02 -1.20 -33.94
C ASP A 146 1.87 0.05 -33.72
N ALA A 147 1.48 1.21 -34.28
CA ALA A 147 2.18 2.47 -34.09
C ALA A 147 2.04 2.99 -32.64
N GLU A 148 0.87 2.79 -32.02
CA GLU A 148 0.67 3.11 -30.61
C GLU A 148 1.51 2.17 -29.73
N VAL A 149 1.54 0.87 -30.02
CA VAL A 149 2.39 -0.10 -29.31
C VAL A 149 3.85 0.28 -29.37
N ASP A 150 4.36 0.63 -30.55
CA ASP A 150 5.75 1.07 -30.75
C ASP A 150 6.08 2.34 -29.95
N THR A 151 5.14 3.30 -29.94
CA THR A 151 5.28 4.55 -29.19
C THR A 151 5.36 4.29 -27.69
N LEU A 152 4.46 3.45 -27.16
CA LEU A 152 4.44 3.08 -25.75
C LEU A 152 5.68 2.26 -25.36
N ALA A 153 6.13 1.35 -26.22
CA ALA A 153 7.34 0.56 -25.99
C ALA A 153 8.58 1.45 -25.93
N LYS A 154 8.73 2.41 -26.87
CA LYS A 154 9.82 3.39 -26.84
C LYS A 154 9.80 4.22 -25.56
N ALA A 155 8.65 4.75 -25.17
CA ALA A 155 8.51 5.53 -23.93
C ALA A 155 8.86 4.70 -22.67
N ALA A 156 8.49 3.43 -22.66
CA ALA A 156 8.82 2.52 -21.55
C ALA A 156 10.33 2.20 -21.48
N LEU A 157 11.01 2.16 -22.60
CA LEU A 157 12.45 1.85 -22.67
C LEU A 157 13.34 3.08 -22.51
N GLU A 158 12.80 4.27 -22.73
CA GLU A 158 13.56 5.53 -22.70
C GLU A 158 14.48 5.70 -21.48
N PRO A 159 14.05 5.41 -20.22
CA PRO A 159 14.93 5.54 -19.06
C PRO A 159 16.17 4.63 -19.10
N LEU A 160 16.11 3.55 -19.89
CA LEU A 160 17.22 2.63 -20.10
C LEU A 160 18.23 3.12 -21.15
N GLU A 161 17.75 3.96 -22.05
CA GLU A 161 18.50 4.42 -23.24
C GLU A 161 19.08 5.82 -23.04
N ARG A 162 18.74 6.48 -21.92
CA ARG A 162 19.31 7.78 -21.56
C ARG A 162 20.79 7.63 -21.23
N ASP A 163 21.64 8.42 -21.92
CA ASP A 163 23.04 8.57 -21.60
C ASP A 163 23.23 9.63 -20.50
N GLY A 164 24.18 9.38 -19.60
CA GLY A 164 24.59 10.32 -18.56
C GLY A 164 24.15 9.98 -17.14
N ASP A 165 24.56 10.83 -16.19
CA ASP A 165 24.26 10.74 -14.78
C ASP A 165 22.90 11.40 -14.48
N GLY A 166 21.81 10.74 -14.87
CA GLY A 166 20.49 11.17 -14.47
C GLY A 166 20.21 10.86 -13.01
N GLU A 167 19.09 11.35 -12.51
CA GLU A 167 18.72 11.17 -11.11
C GLU A 167 18.50 9.69 -10.76
N ASN A 168 18.93 9.30 -9.56
CA ASN A 168 18.78 7.93 -9.07
C ASN A 168 17.30 7.64 -8.74
N PRO A 169 16.64 6.69 -9.41
CA PRO A 169 15.23 6.39 -9.18
C PRO A 169 14.93 5.94 -7.75
N TYR A 170 15.88 5.35 -7.05
CA TYR A 170 15.70 4.94 -5.64
C TYR A 170 15.67 6.13 -4.68
N GLU A 171 16.40 7.21 -4.96
CA GLU A 171 16.32 8.43 -4.16
C GLU A 171 14.94 9.07 -4.27
N ILE A 172 14.41 9.17 -5.49
CA ILE A 172 13.04 9.65 -5.73
C ILE A 172 12.02 8.77 -4.98
N GLN A 173 12.20 7.43 -5.03
CA GLN A 173 11.32 6.51 -4.32
C GLN A 173 11.36 6.71 -2.80
N HIS A 174 12.55 6.83 -2.22
CA HIS A 174 12.70 7.02 -0.78
C HIS A 174 12.12 8.37 -0.32
N GLU A 175 12.35 9.43 -1.09
CA GLU A 175 11.75 10.72 -0.81
C GLU A 175 10.22 10.67 -0.89
N LEU A 176 9.66 10.00 -1.90
CA LEU A 176 8.21 9.78 -2.02
C LEU A 176 7.67 9.01 -0.82
N GLN A 177 8.31 7.91 -0.42
CA GLN A 177 7.90 7.10 0.72
C GLN A 177 7.91 7.92 2.01
N LYS A 178 8.98 8.67 2.25
CA LYS A 178 9.11 9.53 3.43
C LYS A 178 8.05 10.62 3.43
N MET A 179 7.89 11.35 2.35
CA MET A 179 6.89 12.41 2.21
C MET A 179 5.46 11.89 2.41
N MET A 180 5.13 10.73 1.82
CA MET A 180 3.82 10.09 2.00
C MET A 180 3.59 9.66 3.45
N GLN A 181 4.60 9.13 4.13
CA GLN A 181 4.51 8.77 5.54
C GLN A 181 4.26 10.00 6.41
N ASP A 182 4.99 11.09 6.17
CA ASP A 182 4.96 12.29 7.00
C ASP A 182 3.70 13.13 6.78
N LYS A 183 3.23 13.25 5.52
CA LYS A 183 2.14 14.17 5.14
C LYS A 183 0.80 13.50 4.80
N VAL A 184 0.82 12.22 4.40
CA VAL A 184 -0.37 11.48 3.92
C VAL A 184 -0.55 10.15 4.67
N GLY A 185 0.04 10.04 5.85
CA GLY A 185 -0.01 8.86 6.71
C GLY A 185 -1.38 8.58 7.32
N ILE A 186 -1.40 7.95 8.49
CA ILE A 186 -2.66 7.57 9.19
C ILE A 186 -3.39 8.82 9.71
N ILE A 187 -2.67 9.80 10.25
CA ILE A 187 -3.23 11.10 10.65
C ILE A 187 -2.96 12.08 9.51
N ARG A 188 -4.01 12.73 9.03
CA ARG A 188 -3.96 13.59 7.85
C ARG A 188 -4.57 14.95 8.14
N GLU A 189 -3.86 16.00 7.74
CA GLU A 189 -4.28 17.38 7.87
C GLU A 189 -4.38 18.02 6.48
N ASP A 190 -5.35 18.88 6.28
CA ASP A 190 -5.62 19.52 4.99
C ASP A 190 -4.42 20.29 4.45
N GLY A 191 -3.70 21.02 5.33
CA GLY A 191 -2.50 21.76 4.97
C GLY A 191 -1.39 20.85 4.45
N LEU A 192 -1.05 19.81 5.22
CA LEU A 192 -0.01 18.84 4.85
C LEU A 192 -0.35 18.07 3.57
N MET A 193 -1.63 17.73 3.37
CA MET A 193 -2.08 17.05 2.16
C MET A 193 -1.96 17.96 0.91
N LYS A 194 -2.21 19.26 1.03
CA LYS A 194 -2.00 20.21 -0.06
C LYS A 194 -0.53 20.38 -0.40
N GLU A 195 0.34 20.45 0.60
CA GLU A 195 1.80 20.44 0.39
C GLU A 195 2.25 19.16 -0.31
N ALA A 196 1.76 17.99 0.14
CA ALA A 196 2.10 16.69 -0.47
C ALA A 196 1.77 16.63 -1.96
N ILE A 197 0.67 17.26 -2.41
CA ILE A 197 0.34 17.35 -3.84
C ILE A 197 1.45 18.07 -4.62
N GLY A 198 1.91 19.20 -4.09
CA GLY A 198 3.00 19.95 -4.72
C GLY A 198 4.33 19.20 -4.73
N ASP A 199 4.62 18.46 -3.67
CA ASP A 199 5.84 17.63 -3.60
C ASP A 199 5.78 16.44 -4.56
N ILE A 200 4.61 15.78 -4.71
CA ILE A 200 4.40 14.73 -5.71
C ILE A 200 4.60 15.27 -7.13
N GLU A 201 4.16 16.49 -7.42
CA GLU A 201 4.36 17.12 -8.72
C GLU A 201 5.85 17.32 -9.03
N LYS A 202 6.63 17.81 -8.06
CA LYS A 202 8.08 17.96 -8.19
C LYS A 202 8.78 16.61 -8.36
N LEU A 203 8.43 15.61 -7.54
CA LEU A 203 8.99 14.26 -7.66
C LEU A 203 8.66 13.63 -9.02
N ALA A 204 7.45 13.86 -9.54
CA ALA A 204 7.05 13.37 -10.84
C ALA A 204 7.83 14.02 -11.97
N GLU A 205 8.16 15.32 -11.87
CA GLU A 205 9.03 16.01 -12.81
C GLU A 205 10.45 15.45 -12.78
N ARG A 206 11.04 15.29 -11.61
CA ARG A 206 12.34 14.66 -11.39
C ARG A 206 12.40 13.24 -11.94
N ALA A 207 11.34 12.44 -11.76
CA ALA A 207 11.24 11.09 -12.30
C ALA A 207 11.34 11.04 -13.84
N THR A 208 11.02 12.12 -14.54
CA THR A 208 11.19 12.19 -16.01
C THR A 208 12.66 12.23 -16.44
N THR A 209 13.57 12.61 -15.56
CA THR A 209 15.01 12.68 -15.83
C THR A 209 15.79 11.50 -15.23
N ALA A 210 15.10 10.61 -14.52
CA ALA A 210 15.73 9.45 -13.92
C ALA A 210 16.35 8.52 -14.97
N THR A 211 17.54 8.02 -14.67
CA THR A 211 18.27 7.09 -15.55
C THR A 211 18.44 5.74 -14.87
N ALA A 212 18.30 4.69 -15.65
CA ALA A 212 18.59 3.34 -15.20
C ALA A 212 19.90 2.89 -15.84
N THR A 213 21.02 3.31 -15.26
CA THR A 213 22.37 2.96 -15.75
C THR A 213 22.72 1.52 -15.43
N ARG A 214 22.77 0.63 -16.35
CA ARG A 214 23.40 -0.71 -16.35
C ARG A 214 22.73 -1.64 -17.38
N ASN A 215 23.18 -2.88 -17.47
CA ASN A 215 22.70 -3.90 -18.41
C ASN A 215 21.18 -4.13 -18.31
N ARG A 216 20.46 -4.16 -19.43
CA ARG A 216 18.98 -4.34 -19.52
C ARG A 216 18.46 -5.55 -18.73
N GLN A 217 19.23 -6.60 -18.58
CA GLN A 217 18.82 -7.83 -17.91
C GLN A 217 18.82 -7.73 -16.38
N TYR A 218 19.62 -6.82 -15.80
CA TYR A 218 19.83 -6.68 -14.36
C TYR A 218 19.74 -5.21 -13.92
N LYS A 219 18.70 -4.49 -14.39
CA LYS A 219 18.46 -3.10 -13.98
C LYS A 219 17.38 -3.03 -12.89
N PRO A 220 17.76 -3.17 -11.62
CA PRO A 220 16.86 -2.77 -10.55
C PRO A 220 16.58 -1.26 -10.70
N GLY A 221 15.34 -0.84 -10.54
CA GLY A 221 14.96 0.57 -10.65
C GLY A 221 14.39 1.01 -12.00
N TRP A 222 14.51 0.24 -13.07
CA TRP A 222 13.85 0.56 -14.35
C TRP A 222 12.32 0.73 -14.22
N HIS A 223 11.69 -0.08 -13.41
CA HIS A 223 10.25 -0.02 -13.15
C HIS A 223 9.82 1.23 -12.36
N LEU A 224 10.74 1.89 -11.64
CA LEU A 224 10.41 3.05 -10.80
C LEU A 224 9.98 4.28 -11.59
N PRO A 225 10.64 4.67 -12.70
CA PRO A 225 10.14 5.71 -13.57
C PRO A 225 8.84 5.36 -14.30
N LEU A 226 8.58 4.05 -14.50
CA LEU A 226 7.32 3.56 -15.09
C LEU A 226 6.15 3.65 -14.11
N ILE A 227 6.41 3.58 -12.81
CA ILE A 227 5.45 3.95 -11.76
C ILE A 227 5.36 5.49 -11.82
N GLN A 228 4.74 5.98 -12.87
CA GLN A 228 4.48 7.41 -13.01
C GLN A 228 3.70 7.85 -11.78
N THR A 229 4.38 8.52 -10.88
CA THR A 229 3.82 9.10 -9.65
C THR A 229 2.66 10.08 -9.92
N ARG A 230 2.50 10.53 -11.17
CA ARG A 230 1.51 11.52 -11.60
C ARG A 230 0.05 11.16 -11.34
N PRO A 231 -0.49 9.97 -11.70
CA PRO A 231 -1.91 9.71 -11.48
C PRO A 231 -2.23 9.30 -10.05
N TYR A 232 -1.36 8.50 -9.41
CA TYR A 232 -1.64 7.89 -8.11
C TYR A 232 -1.55 8.88 -6.94
N GLY A 233 -0.48 9.64 -6.87
CA GLY A 233 -0.29 10.60 -5.79
C GLY A 233 -1.35 11.70 -5.80
N ARG A 234 -1.66 12.27 -6.98
CA ARG A 234 -2.72 13.27 -7.13
C ARG A 234 -4.11 12.70 -6.81
N ALA A 235 -4.39 11.46 -7.23
CA ALA A 235 -5.68 10.83 -6.97
C ALA A 235 -5.84 10.50 -5.48
N MET A 236 -4.80 10.00 -4.81
CA MET A 236 -4.82 9.73 -3.38
C MET A 236 -4.95 11.02 -2.56
N ALA A 237 -4.11 12.02 -2.81
CA ALA A 237 -4.14 13.26 -2.06
C ALA A 237 -5.43 14.08 -2.25
N ARG A 238 -6.06 14.02 -3.43
CA ARG A 238 -7.34 14.70 -3.70
C ARG A 238 -8.58 13.95 -3.19
N ARG A 239 -8.50 12.64 -2.98
CA ARG A 239 -9.66 11.81 -2.61
C ARG A 239 -9.69 11.38 -1.17
N LEU A 240 -8.58 11.47 -0.45
CA LEU A 240 -8.53 11.14 0.96
C LEU A 240 -9.10 12.32 1.76
N PRO A 241 -10.26 12.17 2.44
CA PRO A 241 -10.75 13.22 3.31
C PRO A 241 -9.77 13.42 4.47
N PRO A 242 -9.60 14.67 4.96
CA PRO A 242 -8.88 14.90 6.19
C PRO A 242 -9.55 14.10 7.31
N VAL A 243 -8.80 13.26 7.99
CA VAL A 243 -9.30 12.54 9.16
C VAL A 243 -9.32 13.51 10.33
N ARG A 244 -10.37 14.32 10.40
CA ARG A 244 -10.71 15.02 11.63
C ARG A 244 -11.32 14.01 12.58
N ALA A 245 -10.54 13.46 13.46
CA ALA A 245 -11.09 12.87 14.66
C ALA A 245 -10.48 13.59 15.84
N PRO A 246 -11.25 14.38 16.61
CA PRO A 246 -10.83 14.69 17.95
C PRO A 246 -10.73 13.33 18.68
N ILE A 247 -9.58 13.05 19.24
CA ILE A 247 -9.46 12.06 20.31
C ILE A 247 -10.11 12.79 21.50
N THR A 248 -11.42 12.69 21.63
CA THR A 248 -12.08 13.02 22.89
C THR A 248 -11.74 11.89 23.86
N GLU A 249 -11.31 12.30 25.02
CA GLU A 249 -10.83 11.58 26.21
C GLU A 249 -11.57 10.27 26.54
#